data_3c5d97142aac9df1d33d9b6856db5301
#
_entry.id   3c5d97142aac9df1d33d9b6856db5301
#
_cell.length_a   1.000
_cell.length_b   1.000
_cell.length_c   1.000
_cell.angle_alpha   90.00
_cell.angle_beta   90.00
_cell.angle_gamma   90.00
#
_symmetry.space_group_name_H-M   'P 1'
#
loop_
_entity.id
_entity.type
_entity.pdbx_description
1 polymer ?
#
loop_
_entity_poly.entity_id
_entity_poly.type
_entity_poly.pdbx_seq_one_letter_code
_entity_poly.pdbx_strand_id
1 'polypeptide(L)'
;MLELTKLIMGGENFKVDKLLKLKIKCTIFISIFFVIFYKGAEFYTYTVDNVPSYFMEWERNIPFLPIFMLPYMTSAPFFLVTIFLEKNENSLKLLMKRAIFLTVVSTFIFVIFPMKFYFPKPEIDNQIFKFLFYLLGKLDSNFNQCPSLHVSFAFLSLVVYCREVKSKFLKLFLCLWGFLLAISILFVYQHHFIDFVGGTLIFFITCIIFPRKK
;
A
#
# COMPACT_ATOMS: atom_id res chain seq x y z
N MET A 1 -18.37 -37.28 -27.28
CA MET A 1 -17.28 -36.30 -27.37
C MET A 1 -17.73 -34.87 -27.11
N LEU A 2 -18.79 -34.35 -27.70
CA LEU A 2 -19.31 -32.99 -27.48
C LEU A 2 -19.82 -32.70 -26.06
N GLU A 3 -20.42 -33.68 -25.37
CA GLU A 3 -20.87 -33.50 -23.98
C GLU A 3 -19.70 -33.43 -22.97
N LEU A 4 -18.62 -34.21 -23.15
CA LEU A 4 -17.45 -34.17 -22.32
C LEU A 4 -16.72 -32.83 -22.43
N THR A 5 -16.69 -32.25 -23.64
CA THR A 5 -16.09 -30.93 -23.87
C THR A 5 -16.89 -29.80 -23.22
N LYS A 6 -18.25 -29.90 -23.23
CA LYS A 6 -19.12 -28.95 -22.52
C LYS A 6 -18.97 -29.05 -21.00
N LEU A 7 -18.78 -30.27 -20.47
CA LEU A 7 -18.57 -30.47 -19.02
C LEU A 7 -17.24 -29.89 -18.55
N ILE A 8 -16.16 -30.07 -19.35
CA ILE A 8 -14.83 -29.54 -19.04
C ILE A 8 -14.81 -28.02 -19.19
N MET A 9 -15.33 -27.48 -20.29
CA MET A 9 -15.40 -26.02 -20.56
C MET A 9 -16.35 -25.31 -19.59
N GLY A 10 -17.47 -25.92 -19.24
CA GLY A 10 -18.39 -25.40 -18.22
C GLY A 10 -17.78 -25.36 -16.82
N GLY A 11 -16.93 -26.34 -16.50
CA GLY A 11 -16.22 -26.39 -15.21
C GLY A 11 -15.12 -25.34 -15.08
N GLU A 12 -14.39 -25.04 -16.15
CA GLU A 12 -13.36 -23.98 -16.16
C GLU A 12 -13.99 -22.59 -16.07
N ASN A 13 -15.02 -22.31 -16.85
CA ASN A 13 -15.75 -21.04 -16.80
C ASN A 13 -16.37 -20.80 -15.42
N PHE A 14 -16.93 -21.83 -14.79
CA PHE A 14 -17.49 -21.75 -13.44
C PHE A 14 -16.42 -21.47 -12.37
N LYS A 15 -15.21 -22.06 -12.47
CA LYS A 15 -14.10 -21.80 -11.55
C LYS A 15 -13.54 -20.39 -11.72
N VAL A 16 -13.44 -19.90 -12.96
CA VAL A 16 -12.98 -18.53 -13.23
C VAL A 16 -13.96 -17.50 -12.68
N ASP A 17 -15.26 -17.71 -12.87
CA ASP A 17 -16.31 -16.82 -12.33
C ASP A 17 -16.28 -16.79 -10.79
N LYS A 18 -16.10 -17.96 -10.13
CA LYS A 18 -15.99 -18.05 -8.68
C LYS A 18 -14.77 -17.30 -8.14
N LEU A 19 -13.60 -17.45 -8.77
CA LEU A 19 -12.39 -16.73 -8.35
C LEU A 19 -12.52 -15.23 -8.56
N LEU A 20 -13.10 -14.79 -9.66
CA LEU A 20 -13.33 -13.37 -9.94
C LEU A 20 -14.27 -12.74 -8.89
N LYS A 21 -15.38 -13.40 -8.57
CA LYS A 21 -16.29 -12.96 -7.48
C LYS A 21 -15.58 -12.86 -6.15
N LEU A 22 -14.68 -13.82 -5.84
CA LEU A 22 -13.90 -13.78 -4.62
C LEU A 22 -12.92 -12.60 -4.61
N LYS A 23 -12.23 -12.31 -5.72
CA LYS A 23 -11.34 -11.15 -5.86
C LYS A 23 -12.08 -9.84 -5.63
N ILE A 24 -13.26 -9.67 -6.22
CA ILE A 24 -14.09 -8.48 -6.02
C ILE A 24 -14.47 -8.33 -4.54
N LYS A 25 -14.93 -9.42 -3.90
CA LYS A 25 -15.24 -9.41 -2.45
C LYS A 25 -14.01 -9.04 -1.61
N CYS A 26 -12.84 -9.60 -1.92
CA CYS A 26 -11.59 -9.28 -1.23
C CYS A 26 -11.20 -7.82 -1.43
N THR A 27 -11.36 -7.26 -2.63
CA THR A 27 -11.08 -5.84 -2.92
C THR A 27 -11.96 -4.93 -2.08
N ILE A 28 -13.28 -5.16 -2.09
CA ILE A 28 -14.24 -4.37 -1.29
C ILE A 28 -13.89 -4.50 0.21
N PHE A 29 -13.71 -5.72 0.68
CA PHE A 29 -13.40 -5.99 2.08
C PHE A 29 -12.13 -5.28 2.53
N ILE A 30 -11.01 -5.44 1.82
CA ILE A 30 -9.73 -4.85 2.24
C ILE A 30 -9.75 -3.33 2.16
N SER A 31 -10.46 -2.74 1.19
CA SER A 31 -10.60 -1.30 1.08
C SER A 31 -11.38 -0.72 2.27
N ILE A 32 -12.52 -1.30 2.61
CA ILE A 32 -13.32 -0.88 3.77
C ILE A 32 -12.54 -1.09 5.06
N PHE A 33 -11.91 -2.27 5.21
CA PHE A 33 -11.10 -2.62 6.37
C PHE A 33 -9.96 -1.63 6.59
N PHE A 34 -9.21 -1.33 5.52
CA PHE A 34 -8.13 -0.35 5.55
C PHE A 34 -8.63 1.02 6.00
N VAL A 35 -9.70 1.53 5.39
CA VAL A 35 -10.25 2.85 5.71
C VAL A 35 -10.68 2.92 7.19
N ILE A 36 -11.37 1.90 7.70
CA ILE A 36 -11.82 1.87 9.10
C ILE A 36 -10.63 1.92 10.06
N PHE A 37 -9.61 1.07 9.85
CA PHE A 37 -8.45 1.01 10.73
C PHE A 37 -7.58 2.25 10.62
N TYR A 38 -7.30 2.70 9.39
CA TYR A 38 -6.45 3.85 9.13
C TYR A 38 -7.06 5.15 9.66
N LYS A 39 -8.33 5.41 9.33
CA LYS A 39 -9.05 6.60 9.83
C LYS A 39 -9.38 6.51 11.31
N GLY A 40 -9.58 5.31 11.85
CA GLY A 40 -9.74 5.09 13.29
C GLY A 40 -8.50 5.51 14.08
N ALA A 41 -7.30 5.14 13.62
CA ALA A 41 -6.04 5.58 14.24
C ALA A 41 -5.83 7.09 14.10
N GLU A 42 -6.10 7.64 12.93
CA GLU A 42 -6.03 9.09 12.70
C GLU A 42 -6.95 9.84 13.66
N PHE A 43 -8.22 9.42 13.77
CA PHE A 43 -9.19 10.03 14.67
C PHE A 43 -8.73 9.98 16.14
N TYR A 44 -8.18 8.83 16.57
CA TYR A 44 -7.60 8.72 17.90
C TYR A 44 -6.43 9.70 18.10
N THR A 45 -5.53 9.80 17.15
CA THR A 45 -4.36 10.67 17.26
C THR A 45 -4.73 12.15 17.34
N TYR A 46 -5.85 12.56 16.72
CA TYR A 46 -6.38 13.92 16.88
C TYR A 46 -6.81 14.24 18.33
N THR A 47 -7.06 13.24 19.16
CA THR A 47 -7.40 13.43 20.58
C THR A 47 -6.17 13.46 21.50
N VAL A 48 -4.98 13.20 20.95
CA VAL A 48 -3.74 13.16 21.71
C VAL A 48 -3.06 14.51 21.68
N ASP A 49 -2.79 15.08 22.87
CA ASP A 49 -2.06 16.33 23.01
C ASP A 49 -0.56 16.13 22.71
N ASN A 50 0.07 17.13 22.11
CA ASN A 50 1.51 17.19 21.88
C ASN A 50 2.11 15.98 21.17
N VAL A 51 1.46 15.53 20.07
CA VAL A 51 1.96 14.44 19.23
C VAL A 51 3.39 14.75 18.74
N PRO A 52 4.40 13.89 19.07
CA PRO A 52 5.78 14.13 18.71
C PRO A 52 6.06 13.89 17.23
N SER A 53 7.22 14.39 16.79
CA SER A 53 7.81 14.09 15.48
C SER A 53 9.21 13.55 15.67
N TYR A 54 9.57 12.51 14.92
CA TYR A 54 10.90 11.92 14.96
C TYR A 54 11.50 11.89 13.56
N PHE A 55 12.60 12.60 13.39
CA PHE A 55 13.33 12.67 12.13
C PHE A 55 14.84 12.77 12.37
N MET A 56 15.62 12.46 11.35
CA MET A 56 17.07 12.62 11.39
C MET A 56 17.46 13.98 10.80
N GLU A 57 18.46 14.66 11.36
CA GLU A 57 18.85 16.01 10.92
C GLU A 57 19.20 16.09 9.43
N TRP A 58 19.77 15.06 8.84
CA TRP A 58 20.06 15.01 7.40
C TRP A 58 18.81 15.05 6.51
N GLU A 59 17.63 14.67 7.05
CA GLU A 59 16.36 14.73 6.31
C GLU A 59 15.98 16.17 5.91
N ARG A 60 16.51 17.17 6.60
CA ARG A 60 16.36 18.60 6.22
C ARG A 60 16.92 18.90 4.82
N ASN A 61 17.83 18.08 4.32
CA ASN A 61 18.43 18.20 3.00
C ASN A 61 17.64 17.45 1.91
N ILE A 62 16.59 16.71 2.26
CA ILE A 62 15.72 16.09 1.25
C ILE A 62 14.91 17.19 0.58
N PRO A 63 14.99 17.35 -0.76
CA PRO A 63 14.21 18.37 -1.44
C PRO A 63 12.73 18.00 -1.48
N PHE A 64 11.86 19.00 -1.33
CA PHE A 64 10.44 18.82 -1.62
C PHE A 64 10.23 18.81 -3.14
N LEU A 65 9.74 17.70 -3.68
CA LEU A 65 9.56 17.49 -5.12
C LEU A 65 8.10 17.09 -5.43
N PRO A 66 7.23 18.06 -5.79
CA PRO A 66 5.82 17.79 -6.06
C PRO A 66 5.56 16.72 -7.12
N ILE A 67 6.50 16.50 -8.07
CA ILE A 67 6.37 15.46 -9.11
C ILE A 67 6.23 14.05 -8.53
N PHE A 68 6.81 13.79 -7.36
CA PHE A 68 6.68 12.51 -6.67
C PHE A 68 5.26 12.24 -6.14
N MET A 69 4.36 13.23 -6.21
CA MET A 69 2.94 13.02 -5.96
C MET A 69 2.32 12.03 -6.98
N LEU A 70 2.86 11.94 -8.20
CA LEU A 70 2.36 11.01 -9.20
C LEU A 70 2.50 9.55 -8.76
N PRO A 71 3.69 9.02 -8.45
CA PRO A 71 3.80 7.67 -7.91
C PRO A 71 3.09 7.52 -6.55
N TYR A 72 3.14 8.52 -5.67
CA TYR A 72 2.50 8.47 -4.35
C TYR A 72 1.00 8.16 -4.45
N MET A 73 0.27 8.93 -5.26
CA MET A 73 -1.20 8.78 -5.43
C MET A 73 -1.61 7.45 -6.08
N THR A 74 -0.66 6.72 -6.67
CA THR A 74 -0.96 5.39 -7.24
C THR A 74 -0.88 4.25 -6.22
N SER A 75 -0.56 4.51 -4.95
CA SER A 75 -0.35 3.47 -3.93
C SER A 75 -1.54 2.50 -3.81
N ALA A 76 -2.76 3.01 -3.68
CA ALA A 76 -3.94 2.18 -3.55
C ALA A 76 -4.22 1.35 -4.82
N PRO A 77 -4.33 1.92 -6.03
CA PRO A 77 -4.53 1.12 -7.23
C PRO A 77 -3.34 0.17 -7.51
N PHE A 78 -2.10 0.56 -7.19
CA PHE A 78 -0.93 -0.30 -7.34
C PHE A 78 -1.06 -1.58 -6.52
N PHE A 79 -1.56 -1.50 -5.28
CA PHE A 79 -1.85 -2.68 -4.47
C PHE A 79 -3.10 -3.43 -4.96
N LEU A 80 -4.21 -2.76 -5.22
CA LEU A 80 -5.47 -3.42 -5.56
C LEU A 80 -5.39 -4.27 -6.83
N VAL A 81 -4.60 -3.83 -7.82
CA VAL A 81 -4.34 -4.63 -9.04
C VAL A 81 -3.73 -5.99 -8.71
N THR A 82 -2.91 -6.11 -7.66
CA THR A 82 -2.29 -7.39 -7.29
C THR A 82 -3.32 -8.47 -6.93
N ILE A 83 -4.47 -8.09 -6.38
CA ILE A 83 -5.58 -9.00 -6.05
C ILE A 83 -6.07 -9.70 -7.32
N PHE A 84 -6.16 -8.97 -8.43
CA PHE A 84 -6.62 -9.50 -9.72
C PHE A 84 -5.56 -10.35 -10.42
N LEU A 85 -4.28 -10.18 -10.10
CA LEU A 85 -3.18 -10.99 -10.64
C LEU A 85 -3.08 -12.37 -9.98
N GLU A 86 -3.62 -12.57 -8.78
CA GLU A 86 -3.58 -13.86 -8.08
C GLU A 86 -4.33 -14.94 -8.89
N LYS A 87 -3.70 -16.10 -9.09
CA LYS A 87 -4.22 -17.16 -9.99
C LYS A 87 -5.11 -18.20 -9.32
N ASN A 88 -5.07 -18.26 -7.99
CA ASN A 88 -5.84 -19.23 -7.21
C ASN A 88 -6.23 -18.71 -5.83
N GLU A 89 -7.20 -19.39 -5.19
CA GLU A 89 -7.69 -18.99 -3.88
C GLU A 89 -6.62 -18.98 -2.78
N ASN A 90 -5.65 -19.89 -2.81
CA ASN A 90 -4.65 -19.98 -1.75
C ASN A 90 -3.68 -18.81 -1.80
N SER A 91 -3.22 -18.41 -2.99
CA SER A 91 -2.35 -17.25 -3.16
C SER A 91 -3.10 -15.95 -2.83
N LEU A 92 -4.38 -15.84 -3.22
CA LEU A 92 -5.24 -14.72 -2.85
C LEU A 92 -5.45 -14.63 -1.33
N LYS A 93 -5.76 -15.76 -0.66
CA LYS A 93 -5.88 -15.81 0.79
C LYS A 93 -4.59 -15.40 1.50
N LEU A 94 -3.43 -15.81 0.97
CA LEU A 94 -2.13 -15.40 1.52
C LEU A 94 -1.91 -13.89 1.38
N LEU A 95 -2.20 -13.32 0.19
CA LEU A 95 -2.12 -11.89 -0.03
C LEU A 95 -3.01 -11.11 0.95
N MET A 96 -4.26 -11.56 1.13
CA MET A 96 -5.21 -10.96 2.07
C MET A 96 -4.74 -11.04 3.52
N LYS A 97 -4.22 -12.19 3.97
CA LYS A 97 -3.66 -12.34 5.33
C LYS A 97 -2.51 -11.36 5.57
N ARG A 98 -1.62 -11.21 4.60
CA ARG A 98 -0.51 -10.26 4.67
C ARG A 98 -1.00 -8.81 4.72
N ALA A 99 -1.95 -8.44 3.86
CA ALA A 99 -2.52 -7.10 3.84
C ALA A 99 -3.24 -6.74 5.15
N ILE A 100 -4.05 -7.65 5.69
CA ILE A 100 -4.73 -7.49 6.98
C ILE A 100 -3.70 -7.32 8.10
N PHE A 101 -2.68 -8.16 8.16
CA PHE A 101 -1.64 -8.10 9.19
C PHE A 101 -0.88 -6.78 9.14
N LEU A 102 -0.45 -6.34 7.95
CA LEU A 102 0.19 -5.03 7.76
C LEU A 102 -0.69 -3.90 8.30
N THR A 103 -1.97 -3.89 7.92
CA THR A 103 -2.91 -2.85 8.37
C THR A 103 -3.09 -2.87 9.89
N VAL A 104 -3.37 -4.04 10.47
CA VAL A 104 -3.65 -4.16 11.93
C VAL A 104 -2.44 -3.78 12.76
N VAL A 105 -1.26 -4.33 12.44
CA VAL A 105 -0.05 -4.07 13.24
C VAL A 105 0.39 -2.61 13.09
N SER A 106 0.34 -2.05 11.87
CA SER A 106 0.69 -0.63 11.68
C SER A 106 -0.28 0.28 12.44
N THR A 107 -1.60 0.02 12.34
CA THR A 107 -2.61 0.79 13.07
C THR A 107 -2.40 0.71 14.58
N PHE A 108 -2.10 -0.48 15.10
CA PHE A 108 -1.81 -0.67 16.51
C PHE A 108 -0.59 0.17 16.96
N ILE A 109 0.46 0.20 16.13
CA ILE A 109 1.64 1.03 16.41
C ILE A 109 1.29 2.52 16.34
N PHE A 110 0.49 2.98 15.38
CA PHE A 110 0.03 4.37 15.30
C PHE A 110 -0.71 4.84 16.56
N VAL A 111 -1.50 3.95 17.16
CA VAL A 111 -2.24 4.25 18.39
C VAL A 111 -1.32 4.29 19.62
N ILE A 112 -0.36 3.35 19.73
CA ILE A 112 0.55 3.29 20.90
C ILE A 112 1.64 4.34 20.82
N PHE A 113 2.15 4.60 19.61
CA PHE A 113 3.22 5.56 19.34
C PHE A 113 2.77 6.57 18.29
N PRO A 114 1.83 7.46 18.65
CA PRO A 114 1.34 8.48 17.72
C PRO A 114 2.49 9.42 17.34
N MET A 115 2.62 9.66 16.03
CA MET A 115 3.64 10.54 15.47
C MET A 115 3.04 11.43 14.40
N LYS A 116 3.61 12.62 14.22
CA LYS A 116 3.23 13.54 13.13
C LYS A 116 4.44 13.91 12.28
N PHE A 117 4.18 14.25 11.03
CA PHE A 117 5.19 14.80 10.14
C PHE A 117 5.64 16.19 10.60
N TYR A 118 6.93 16.50 10.49
CA TYR A 118 7.52 17.72 11.08
C TYR A 118 7.64 18.88 10.09
N PHE A 119 8.15 18.64 8.86
CA PHE A 119 8.50 19.71 7.97
C PHE A 119 7.28 20.40 7.35
N PRO A 120 7.21 21.74 7.32
CA PRO A 120 6.16 22.45 6.61
C PRO A 120 6.29 22.19 5.10
N LYS A 121 5.16 21.98 4.45
CA LYS A 121 5.16 21.84 2.98
C LYS A 121 5.33 23.22 2.33
N PRO A 122 6.28 23.35 1.39
CA PRO A 122 6.45 24.58 0.63
C PRO A 122 5.22 24.92 -0.22
N GLU A 123 5.12 26.18 -0.63
CA GLU A 123 4.10 26.59 -1.61
C GLU A 123 4.29 25.87 -2.96
N ILE A 124 3.18 25.58 -3.61
CA ILE A 124 3.16 24.84 -4.87
C ILE A 124 2.53 25.73 -5.94
N ASP A 125 3.35 26.15 -6.91
CA ASP A 125 2.88 27.04 -7.99
C ASP A 125 2.05 26.31 -9.05
N ASN A 126 2.43 25.06 -9.35
CA ASN A 126 1.75 24.26 -10.36
C ASN A 126 0.35 23.83 -9.92
N GLN A 127 -0.69 24.23 -10.67
CA GLN A 127 -2.09 24.00 -10.35
C GLN A 127 -2.46 22.51 -10.25
N ILE A 128 -1.84 21.65 -11.06
CA ILE A 128 -2.10 20.21 -11.04
C ILE A 128 -1.62 19.62 -9.71
N PHE A 129 -0.37 19.92 -9.33
CA PHE A 129 0.17 19.43 -8.07
C PHE A 129 -0.56 20.04 -6.87
N LYS A 130 -0.91 21.32 -6.92
CA LYS A 130 -1.73 21.99 -5.89
C LYS A 130 -3.05 21.23 -5.67
N PHE A 131 -3.72 20.85 -6.76
CA PHE A 131 -4.95 20.05 -6.69
C PHE A 131 -4.69 18.64 -6.11
N LEU A 132 -3.62 17.95 -6.52
CA LEU A 132 -3.28 16.63 -5.99
C LEU A 132 -2.97 16.68 -4.50
N PHE A 133 -2.23 17.69 -4.02
CA PHE A 133 -1.96 17.88 -2.59
C PHE A 133 -3.23 18.25 -1.80
N TYR A 134 -4.16 19.01 -2.41
CA TYR A 134 -5.48 19.24 -1.80
C TYR A 134 -6.26 17.92 -1.63
N LEU A 135 -6.31 17.09 -2.66
CA LEU A 135 -6.94 15.76 -2.58
C LEU A 135 -6.25 14.89 -1.51
N LEU A 136 -4.93 14.88 -1.49
CA LEU A 136 -4.16 14.17 -0.48
C LEU A 136 -4.57 14.59 0.93
N GLY A 137 -4.65 15.87 1.21
CA GLY A 137 -5.06 16.38 2.53
C GLY A 137 -6.48 16.00 2.95
N LYS A 138 -7.32 15.49 2.01
CA LYS A 138 -8.66 14.93 2.32
C LYS A 138 -8.60 13.41 2.55
N LEU A 139 -7.65 12.72 1.94
CA LEU A 139 -7.59 11.26 1.94
C LEU A 139 -6.60 10.72 2.98
N ASP A 140 -5.51 11.42 3.16
CA ASP A 140 -4.38 11.02 4.00
C ASP A 140 -4.23 11.90 5.24
N SER A 141 -3.36 11.51 6.13
CA SER A 141 -3.16 12.13 7.44
C SER A 141 -1.71 12.58 7.63
N ASN A 142 -1.50 13.67 8.36
CA ASN A 142 -0.18 14.03 8.86
C ASN A 142 0.26 13.17 10.06
N PHE A 143 -0.63 12.35 10.58
CA PHE A 143 -0.41 11.33 11.60
C PHE A 143 -0.18 9.97 10.93
N ASN A 144 -0.29 8.88 11.64
CA ASN A 144 -0.12 7.53 11.07
C ASN A 144 1.25 7.36 10.37
N GLN A 145 2.32 7.80 11.03
CA GLN A 145 3.65 7.90 10.45
C GLN A 145 4.38 6.55 10.36
N CYS A 146 4.84 6.02 11.48
CA CYS A 146 5.65 4.80 11.53
C CYS A 146 4.84 3.61 12.05
N PRO A 147 4.85 2.47 11.33
CA PRO A 147 5.53 2.17 10.05
C PRO A 147 4.73 2.65 8.83
N SER A 148 5.39 3.13 7.76
CA SER A 148 4.70 3.57 6.55
C SER A 148 3.98 2.42 5.85
N LEU A 149 2.65 2.52 5.77
CA LEU A 149 1.83 1.57 5.01
C LEU A 149 2.04 1.71 3.50
N HIS A 150 2.37 2.89 3.00
CA HIS A 150 2.71 3.10 1.59
C HIS A 150 3.91 2.21 1.18
N VAL A 151 4.96 2.20 1.98
CA VAL A 151 6.16 1.38 1.75
C VAL A 151 5.83 -0.11 1.86
N SER A 152 5.14 -0.50 2.94
CA SER A 152 4.81 -1.91 3.18
C SER A 152 3.96 -2.50 2.06
N PHE A 153 2.92 -1.79 1.61
CA PHE A 153 2.06 -2.22 0.52
C PHE A 153 2.74 -2.15 -0.84
N ALA A 154 3.65 -1.17 -1.07
CA ALA A 154 4.45 -1.14 -2.29
C ALA A 154 5.30 -2.41 -2.41
N PHE A 155 6.04 -2.80 -1.36
CA PHE A 155 6.86 -4.01 -1.37
C PHE A 155 6.03 -5.29 -1.45
N LEU A 156 4.88 -5.36 -0.75
CA LEU A 156 3.96 -6.48 -0.89
C LEU A 156 3.47 -6.63 -2.34
N SER A 157 3.18 -5.51 -3.00
CA SER A 157 2.77 -5.48 -4.42
C SER A 157 3.88 -5.96 -5.34
N LEU A 158 5.12 -5.51 -5.11
CA LEU A 158 6.28 -5.93 -5.90
C LEU A 158 6.49 -7.45 -5.87
N VAL A 159 6.28 -8.10 -4.73
CA VAL A 159 6.35 -9.57 -4.63
C VAL A 159 5.37 -10.24 -5.59
N VAL A 160 4.14 -9.71 -5.71
CA VAL A 160 3.12 -10.24 -6.62
C VAL A 160 3.47 -9.93 -8.07
N TYR A 161 3.84 -8.70 -8.38
CA TYR A 161 4.22 -8.30 -9.74
C TYR A 161 5.43 -9.09 -10.26
N CYS A 162 6.48 -9.23 -9.46
CA CYS A 162 7.65 -10.03 -9.84
C CYS A 162 7.31 -11.48 -10.14
N ARG A 163 6.31 -12.03 -9.46
CA ARG A 163 5.85 -13.41 -9.61
C ARG A 163 4.94 -13.61 -10.82
N GLU A 164 3.93 -12.73 -10.98
CA GLU A 164 2.81 -12.98 -11.89
C GLU A 164 2.98 -12.34 -13.26
N VAL A 165 3.73 -11.24 -13.37
CA VAL A 165 3.94 -10.54 -14.64
C VAL A 165 4.98 -11.29 -15.48
N LYS A 166 4.58 -11.74 -16.67
CA LYS A 166 5.46 -12.50 -17.58
C LYS A 166 6.40 -11.60 -18.40
N SER A 167 5.92 -10.47 -18.87
CA SER A 167 6.71 -9.51 -19.65
C SER A 167 7.85 -8.94 -18.81
N LYS A 168 9.10 -9.13 -19.27
CA LYS A 168 10.30 -8.62 -18.59
C LYS A 168 10.28 -7.08 -18.53
N PHE A 169 9.88 -6.44 -19.63
CA PHE A 169 9.80 -4.98 -19.71
C PHE A 169 8.77 -4.42 -18.72
N LEU A 170 7.54 -4.98 -18.73
CA LEU A 170 6.49 -4.56 -17.80
C LEU A 170 6.89 -4.83 -16.34
N LYS A 171 7.53 -5.96 -16.07
CA LYS A 171 8.03 -6.28 -14.74
C LYS A 171 9.06 -5.25 -14.26
N LEU A 172 10.04 -4.91 -15.10
CA LEU A 172 11.03 -3.88 -14.79
C LEU A 172 10.36 -2.53 -14.52
N PHE A 173 9.44 -2.12 -15.39
CA PHE A 173 8.67 -0.88 -15.21
C PHE A 173 7.93 -0.86 -13.84
N LEU A 174 7.21 -1.94 -13.51
CA LEU A 174 6.47 -2.03 -12.24
C LEU A 174 7.42 -2.07 -11.02
N CYS A 175 8.58 -2.70 -11.15
CA CYS A 175 9.59 -2.67 -10.09
C CYS A 175 10.14 -1.25 -9.86
N LEU A 176 10.47 -0.53 -10.92
CA LEU A 176 10.92 0.85 -10.83
C LEU A 176 9.81 1.76 -10.28
N TRP A 177 8.58 1.59 -10.75
CA TRP A 177 7.44 2.37 -10.27
C TRP A 177 7.15 2.12 -8.79
N GLY A 178 7.14 0.85 -8.34
CA GLY A 178 6.95 0.51 -6.94
C GLY A 178 8.06 1.03 -6.03
N PHE A 179 9.31 1.08 -6.54
CA PHE A 179 10.40 1.73 -5.82
C PHE A 179 10.22 3.25 -5.75
N LEU A 180 9.86 3.89 -6.86
CA LEU A 180 9.52 5.31 -6.88
C LEU A 180 8.37 5.64 -5.92
N LEU A 181 7.34 4.79 -5.86
CA LEU A 181 6.25 4.93 -4.91
C LEU A 181 6.78 4.84 -3.47
N ALA A 182 7.61 3.85 -3.15
CA ALA A 182 8.14 3.67 -1.80
C ALA A 182 8.99 4.86 -1.33
N ILE A 183 9.81 5.47 -2.21
CA ILE A 183 10.63 6.62 -1.85
C ILE A 183 9.87 7.96 -1.94
N SER A 184 8.78 8.02 -2.71
CA SER A 184 8.00 9.25 -2.91
C SER A 184 7.51 9.87 -1.62
N ILE A 185 7.25 9.06 -0.60
CA ILE A 185 6.81 9.48 0.74
C ILE A 185 7.71 10.54 1.37
N LEU A 186 9.03 10.47 1.07
CA LEU A 186 10.03 11.41 1.58
C LEU A 186 9.98 12.73 0.80
N PHE A 187 9.88 12.67 -0.53
CA PHE A 187 9.93 13.83 -1.43
C PHE A 187 8.63 14.64 -1.46
N VAL A 188 7.50 14.04 -1.09
CA VAL A 188 6.21 14.76 -0.95
C VAL A 188 5.96 15.24 0.48
N TYR A 189 6.91 15.07 1.38
CA TYR A 189 6.82 15.46 2.79
C TYR A 189 5.58 14.88 3.46
N GLN A 190 5.41 13.55 3.34
CA GLN A 190 4.36 12.81 4.05
C GLN A 190 4.93 11.93 5.17
N HIS A 191 6.14 11.41 5.01
CA HIS A 191 6.78 10.53 5.99
C HIS A 191 8.24 10.88 6.18
N HIS A 192 8.76 10.53 7.34
CA HIS A 192 10.17 10.55 7.67
C HIS A 192 10.89 9.25 7.28
N PHE A 193 12.21 9.27 7.23
CA PHE A 193 12.99 8.08 6.86
C PHE A 193 12.79 6.91 7.82
N ILE A 194 12.55 7.18 9.11
CA ILE A 194 12.24 6.15 10.09
C ILE A 194 10.96 5.39 9.71
N ASP A 195 9.99 6.06 9.10
CA ASP A 195 8.73 5.45 8.66
C ASP A 195 8.96 4.53 7.47
N PHE A 196 9.87 4.92 6.55
CA PHE A 196 10.32 4.08 5.46
C PHE A 196 10.98 2.81 5.96
N VAL A 197 11.89 2.92 6.93
CA VAL A 197 12.55 1.77 7.56
C VAL A 197 11.53 0.90 8.28
N GLY A 198 10.64 1.50 9.06
CA GLY A 198 9.57 0.79 9.76
C GLY A 198 8.65 0.03 8.80
N GLY A 199 8.23 0.67 7.70
CA GLY A 199 7.40 0.05 6.65
C GLY A 199 8.11 -1.12 5.97
N THR A 200 9.42 -1.00 5.73
CA THR A 200 10.24 -2.07 5.19
C THR A 200 10.35 -3.25 6.15
N LEU A 201 10.60 -2.98 7.43
CA LEU A 201 10.74 -4.02 8.47
C LEU A 201 9.43 -4.79 8.65
N ILE A 202 8.30 -4.11 8.77
CA ILE A 202 7.01 -4.78 8.97
C ILE A 202 6.62 -5.62 7.75
N PHE A 203 6.99 -5.20 6.52
CA PHE A 203 6.84 -6.03 5.32
C PHE A 203 7.63 -7.32 5.43
N PHE A 204 8.92 -7.28 5.82
CA PHE A 204 9.73 -8.50 5.98
C PHE A 204 9.18 -9.41 7.08
N ILE A 205 8.81 -8.85 8.23
CA ILE A 205 8.18 -9.59 9.33
C ILE A 205 6.92 -10.30 8.83
N THR A 206 6.08 -9.61 8.06
CA THR A 206 4.87 -10.17 7.46
C THR A 206 5.18 -11.36 6.54
N CYS A 207 6.24 -11.27 5.74
CA CYS A 207 6.66 -12.36 4.87
C CYS A 207 7.19 -13.58 5.64
N ILE A 208 7.83 -13.36 6.78
CA ILE A 208 8.32 -14.42 7.68
C ILE A 208 7.15 -15.11 8.38
N ILE A 209 6.20 -14.34 8.92
CA ILE A 209 5.01 -14.90 9.63
C ILE A 209 4.09 -15.66 8.68
N PHE A 210 3.92 -15.16 7.46
CA PHE A 210 3.08 -15.76 6.43
C PHE A 210 3.93 -16.20 5.24
N PRO A 211 4.74 -17.28 5.38
CA PRO A 211 5.58 -17.74 4.29
C PRO A 211 4.71 -18.33 3.17
N ARG A 212 5.17 -18.14 1.93
CA ARG A 212 4.56 -18.83 0.80
C ARG A 212 5.00 -20.31 0.84
N LYS A 213 4.04 -21.19 1.04
CA LYS A 213 4.30 -22.63 0.86
C LYS A 213 4.57 -22.90 -0.64
N LYS A 214 5.61 -23.67 -0.92
CA LYS A 214 5.94 -24.13 -2.28
C LYS A 214 4.88 -25.07 -2.82
#